data_14574ff28b4b24b585e6e818f5ca807a
#
_entry.id   14574ff28b4b24b585e6e818f5ca807a
#
_cell.length_a   1.000
_cell.length_b   1.000
_cell.length_c   1.000
_cell.angle_alpha   90.00
_cell.angle_beta   90.00
_cell.angle_gamma   90.00
#
_symmetry.space_group_name_H-M   'P 1'
#
loop_
_entity.id
_entity.type
_entity.pdbx_description
1 polymer ?
#
loop_
_entity_poly.entity_id
_entity_poly.type
_entity_poly.pdbx_seq_one_letter_code
_entity_poly.pdbx_strand_id
1 'polypeptide(L)'
;MNLKDGSEKDNDVDLKAIYDSRVDFKDEDNGMTFKDALHFMRHEGVETDKGLYKIKEYSMVGSIEALKAAIVMNGPCIGGLPVYDSSIDEFWLEGSNLEGGHAVAIIGYDKEGFIIRNSWGSMYGYDGYYHLKYEDFNNSFYEIWTMV
;
A
#
# COMPACT_ATOMS: atom_id res chain seq x y z
N MET A 1 -2.49 -16.23 3.08
CA MET A 1 -2.16 -15.42 4.27
C MET A 1 -3.44 -15.16 5.03
N ASN A 2 -3.61 -15.80 6.18
CA ASN A 2 -4.85 -15.67 6.97
C ASN A 2 -4.81 -14.36 7.77
N LEU A 3 -5.52 -13.36 7.29
CA LEU A 3 -5.86 -12.16 8.07
C LEU A 3 -7.05 -12.49 9.00
N LYS A 4 -6.81 -13.31 10.00
CA LYS A 4 -7.71 -13.45 11.14
C LYS A 4 -6.97 -13.06 12.38
N ASP A 5 -6.91 -11.76 12.61
CA ASP A 5 -6.75 -11.23 13.94
C ASP A 5 -7.92 -10.28 14.20
N GLY A 6 -8.75 -10.67 15.14
CA GLY A 6 -10.03 -10.05 15.35
C GLY A 6 -9.92 -8.80 16.19
N SER A 7 -10.18 -7.65 15.64
CA SER A 7 -10.73 -6.50 16.38
C SER A 7 -11.28 -5.36 15.54
N GLU A 8 -11.27 -5.44 14.23
CA GLU A 8 -12.11 -4.59 13.39
C GLU A 8 -12.84 -5.49 12.41
N LYS A 9 -14.14 -5.29 12.25
CA LYS A 9 -14.88 -5.88 11.14
C LYS A 9 -14.27 -5.30 9.88
N ASP A 10 -13.20 -5.91 9.39
CA ASP A 10 -12.77 -5.70 8.02
C ASP A 10 -13.99 -6.01 7.17
N ASN A 11 -14.47 -5.02 6.44
CA ASN A 11 -15.44 -5.26 5.39
C ASN A 11 -14.83 -6.38 4.55
N ASP A 12 -15.53 -7.51 4.41
CA ASP A 12 -15.06 -8.63 3.63
C ASP A 12 -14.87 -8.14 2.18
N VAL A 13 -13.64 -7.80 1.84
CA VAL A 13 -13.25 -7.33 0.50
C VAL A 13 -12.65 -8.51 -0.23
N ASP A 14 -13.14 -8.80 -1.41
CA ASP A 14 -12.55 -9.84 -2.27
C ASP A 14 -11.23 -9.36 -2.89
N LEU A 15 -10.17 -9.34 -2.07
CA LEU A 15 -8.82 -8.99 -2.50
C LEU A 15 -8.28 -9.97 -3.55
N LYS A 16 -8.77 -11.21 -3.55
CA LYS A 16 -8.36 -12.23 -4.51
C LYS A 16 -8.81 -11.88 -5.93
N ALA A 17 -10.00 -11.31 -6.08
CA ALA A 17 -10.50 -10.88 -7.39
C ALA A 17 -9.57 -9.84 -8.04
N ILE A 18 -9.03 -8.89 -7.25
CA ILE A 18 -8.05 -7.92 -7.74
C ILE A 18 -6.79 -8.64 -8.24
N TYR A 19 -6.26 -9.55 -7.45
CA TYR A 19 -5.00 -10.23 -7.78
C TYR A 19 -5.16 -11.18 -8.97
N ASP A 20 -6.29 -11.88 -9.08
CA ASP A 20 -6.59 -12.81 -10.17
C ASP A 20 -6.91 -12.09 -11.50
N SER A 21 -7.16 -10.78 -11.48
CA SER A 21 -7.40 -9.97 -12.69
C SER A 21 -6.15 -9.71 -13.55
N ARG A 22 -4.98 -10.12 -13.08
CA ARG A 22 -3.71 -9.99 -13.82
C ARG A 22 -3.80 -10.67 -15.17
N VAL A 23 -3.47 -9.93 -16.24
CA VAL A 23 -3.57 -10.41 -17.61
C VAL A 23 -2.37 -11.27 -18.01
N ASP A 24 -1.19 -10.97 -17.49
CA ASP A 24 0.08 -11.44 -18.05
C ASP A 24 0.84 -12.46 -17.21
N PHE A 25 0.47 -12.99 -16.16
CA PHE A 25 1.26 -13.96 -15.36
C PHE A 25 0.38 -14.81 -14.45
N LYS A 26 -0.69 -15.40 -15.01
CA LYS A 26 -1.66 -16.17 -14.20
C LYS A 26 -1.05 -17.37 -13.46
N ASP A 27 0.06 -17.87 -13.94
CA ASP A 27 0.72 -19.08 -13.40
C ASP A 27 1.96 -18.79 -12.55
N GLU A 28 2.41 -17.52 -12.47
CA GLU A 28 3.58 -17.12 -11.69
C GLU A 28 3.21 -16.03 -10.68
N ASP A 29 3.64 -16.21 -9.44
CA ASP A 29 3.41 -15.23 -8.37
C ASP A 29 4.46 -14.10 -8.40
N ASN A 30 4.42 -13.30 -9.45
CA ASN A 30 5.33 -12.17 -9.66
C ASN A 30 4.79 -10.82 -9.14
N GLY A 31 3.73 -10.87 -8.34
CA GLY A 31 3.09 -9.66 -7.84
C GLY A 31 2.15 -9.01 -8.86
N MET A 32 1.80 -7.75 -8.61
CA MET A 32 0.88 -6.95 -9.41
C MET A 32 1.33 -5.50 -9.42
N THR A 33 1.19 -4.80 -10.54
CA THR A 33 1.45 -3.36 -10.57
C THR A 33 0.31 -2.58 -9.93
N PHE A 34 0.60 -1.43 -9.32
CA PHE A 34 -0.46 -0.57 -8.79
C PHE A 34 -1.42 -0.11 -9.86
N LYS A 35 -0.91 0.18 -11.05
CA LYS A 35 -1.73 0.64 -12.16
C LYS A 35 -2.78 -0.39 -12.56
N ASP A 36 -2.42 -1.68 -12.61
CA ASP A 36 -3.35 -2.76 -12.94
C ASP A 36 -4.39 -2.95 -11.84
N ALA A 37 -3.96 -2.92 -10.57
CA ALA A 37 -4.87 -3.00 -9.43
C ALA A 37 -5.88 -1.83 -9.42
N LEU A 38 -5.40 -0.60 -9.59
CA LEU A 38 -6.23 0.59 -9.61
C LEU A 38 -7.16 0.63 -10.83
N HIS A 39 -6.68 0.17 -11.99
CA HIS A 39 -7.51 0.04 -13.18
C HIS A 39 -8.66 -0.94 -12.95
N PHE A 40 -8.37 -2.12 -12.37
CA PHE A 40 -9.39 -3.08 -11.99
C PHE A 40 -10.41 -2.50 -11.01
N MET A 41 -9.94 -1.85 -9.93
CA MET A 41 -10.80 -1.24 -8.93
C MET A 41 -11.71 -0.14 -9.49
N ARG A 42 -11.25 0.55 -10.54
CA ARG A 42 -12.05 1.58 -11.21
C ARG A 42 -13.09 1.00 -12.15
N HIS A 43 -12.75 -0.01 -12.93
CA HIS A 43 -13.61 -0.54 -13.99
C HIS A 43 -14.51 -1.67 -13.51
N GLU A 44 -13.94 -2.65 -12.85
CA GLU A 44 -14.67 -3.82 -12.34
C GLU A 44 -15.16 -3.60 -10.91
N GLY A 45 -14.30 -3.06 -10.04
CA GLY A 45 -14.57 -2.87 -8.62
C GLY A 45 -14.31 -4.13 -7.80
N VAL A 46 -14.57 -4.03 -6.51
CA VAL A 46 -14.42 -5.14 -5.56
C VAL A 46 -15.71 -5.35 -4.79
N GLU A 47 -16.09 -6.60 -4.60
CA GLU A 47 -17.21 -6.96 -3.76
C GLU A 47 -16.86 -6.75 -2.28
N THR A 48 -17.79 -6.19 -1.56
CA THR A 48 -17.71 -5.97 -0.12
C THR A 48 -19.00 -6.43 0.54
N ASP A 49 -19.03 -6.51 1.86
CA ASP A 49 -20.25 -6.77 2.64
C ASP A 49 -21.36 -5.73 2.39
N LYS A 50 -21.01 -4.55 1.85
CA LYS A 50 -21.92 -3.44 1.51
C LYS A 50 -22.26 -3.37 0.03
N GLY A 51 -21.78 -4.34 -0.77
CA GLY A 51 -21.97 -4.39 -2.22
C GLY A 51 -20.71 -4.00 -3.01
N LEU A 52 -20.88 -3.83 -4.31
CA LEU A 52 -19.78 -3.52 -5.21
C LEU A 52 -19.22 -2.11 -4.95
N TYR A 53 -17.94 -2.03 -4.63
CA TYR A 53 -17.20 -0.80 -4.46
C TYR A 53 -16.30 -0.52 -5.65
N LYS A 54 -16.34 0.70 -6.18
CA LYS A 54 -15.46 1.18 -7.26
C LYS A 54 -14.83 2.51 -6.86
N ILE A 55 -13.56 2.68 -7.19
CA ILE A 55 -12.92 3.99 -7.17
C ILE A 55 -13.31 4.78 -8.42
N LYS A 56 -13.42 6.09 -8.30
CA LYS A 56 -13.77 6.96 -9.44
C LYS A 56 -12.56 7.34 -10.26
N GLU A 57 -11.50 7.74 -9.57
CA GLU A 57 -10.25 8.22 -10.16
C GLU A 57 -9.06 7.82 -9.32
N TYR A 58 -7.88 7.82 -9.94
CA TYR A 58 -6.59 7.64 -9.27
C TYR A 58 -5.52 8.44 -10.00
N SER A 59 -4.52 8.88 -9.26
CA SER A 59 -3.38 9.64 -9.81
C SER A 59 -2.11 9.40 -9.02
N MET A 60 -0.97 9.57 -9.69
CA MET A 60 0.35 9.52 -9.04
C MET A 60 0.57 10.75 -8.17
N VAL A 61 1.30 10.55 -7.09
CA VAL A 61 1.71 11.59 -6.15
C VAL A 61 3.24 11.70 -6.16
N GLY A 62 3.77 12.88 -6.47
CA GLY A 62 5.20 13.07 -6.72
C GLY A 62 5.96 13.91 -5.69
N SER A 63 5.34 14.34 -4.60
CA SER A 63 6.01 15.14 -3.57
C SER A 63 5.41 14.96 -2.18
N ILE A 64 6.17 15.35 -1.17
CA ILE A 64 5.73 15.36 0.24
C ILE A 64 4.45 16.20 0.40
N GLU A 65 4.42 17.40 -0.17
CA GLU A 65 3.28 18.31 -0.06
C GLU A 65 2.03 17.77 -0.77
N ALA A 66 2.22 17.18 -1.96
CA ALA A 66 1.14 16.55 -2.68
C ALA A 66 0.60 15.32 -1.93
N LEU A 67 1.45 14.53 -1.27
CA LEU A 67 1.03 13.38 -0.48
C LEU A 67 0.25 13.80 0.75
N LYS A 68 0.71 14.82 1.49
CA LYS A 68 -0.03 15.39 2.62
C LYS A 68 -1.42 15.88 2.20
N ALA A 69 -1.48 16.62 1.09
CA ALA A 69 -2.76 17.09 0.55
C ALA A 69 -3.68 15.93 0.14
N ALA A 70 -3.14 14.91 -0.54
CA ALA A 70 -3.90 13.74 -0.95
C ALA A 70 -4.49 12.99 0.25
N ILE A 71 -3.71 12.77 1.31
CA ILE A 71 -4.18 12.11 2.54
C ILE A 71 -5.33 12.89 3.18
N VAL A 72 -5.22 14.21 3.24
CA VAL A 72 -6.28 15.07 3.83
C VAL A 72 -7.55 15.09 2.98
N MET A 73 -7.41 15.14 1.66
CA MET A 73 -8.54 15.28 0.74
C MET A 73 -9.22 13.96 0.40
N ASN A 74 -8.43 12.92 0.20
CA ASN A 74 -8.88 11.64 -0.38
C ASN A 74 -8.79 10.47 0.60
N GLY A 75 -8.06 10.62 1.71
CA GLY A 75 -7.78 9.55 2.66
C GLY A 75 -6.47 8.82 2.36
N PRO A 76 -6.30 7.59 2.86
CA PRO A 76 -5.09 6.82 2.70
C PRO A 76 -4.64 6.68 1.24
N CYS A 77 -3.33 6.77 1.04
CA CYS A 77 -2.68 6.53 -0.24
C CYS A 77 -1.98 5.16 -0.24
N ILE A 78 -1.67 4.63 -1.41
CA ILE A 78 -0.82 3.44 -1.54
C ILE A 78 0.56 3.83 -2.03
N GLY A 79 1.59 3.21 -1.48
CA GLY A 79 2.97 3.46 -1.85
C GLY A 79 3.76 2.19 -2.04
N GLY A 80 4.69 2.20 -2.99
CA GLY A 80 5.63 1.13 -3.25
C GLY A 80 6.98 1.44 -2.65
N LEU A 81 7.49 0.52 -1.85
CA LEU A 81 8.79 0.57 -1.21
C LEU A 81 9.65 -0.61 -1.64
N PRO A 82 10.97 -0.44 -1.78
CA PRO A 82 11.87 -1.58 -1.86
C PRO A 82 11.94 -2.27 -0.49
N VAL A 83 12.20 -3.55 -0.47
CA VAL A 83 12.52 -4.31 0.74
C VAL A 83 13.96 -4.79 0.61
N TYR A 84 14.82 -4.34 1.51
CA TYR A 84 16.22 -4.77 1.59
C TYR A 84 16.45 -5.73 2.76
N ASP A 85 15.78 -5.50 3.89
CA ASP A 85 15.84 -6.39 5.05
C ASP A 85 14.51 -6.36 5.82
N SER A 86 13.70 -7.39 5.60
CA SER A 86 12.38 -7.51 6.24
C SER A 86 12.42 -7.75 7.77
N SER A 87 13.61 -7.96 8.33
CA SER A 87 13.80 -8.17 9.78
C SER A 87 13.96 -6.89 10.60
N ILE A 88 14.10 -5.73 9.95
CA ILE A 88 14.30 -4.44 10.59
C ILE A 88 13.15 -3.47 10.33
N ASP A 89 13.00 -2.45 11.19
CA ASP A 89 11.92 -1.47 11.07
C ASP A 89 12.06 -0.57 9.84
N GLU A 90 13.29 -0.16 9.50
CA GLU A 90 13.55 0.61 8.27
C GLU A 90 13.87 -0.31 7.10
N PHE A 91 13.04 -1.29 6.82
CA PHE A 91 13.26 -2.34 5.80
C PHE A 91 13.48 -1.81 4.38
N TRP A 92 13.11 -0.55 4.12
CA TRP A 92 13.24 0.14 2.82
C TRP A 92 14.60 0.83 2.61
N LEU A 93 15.44 0.93 3.66
CA LEU A 93 16.74 1.56 3.54
C LEU A 93 17.74 0.63 2.87
N GLU A 94 18.45 1.15 1.87
CA GLU A 94 19.47 0.40 1.16
C GLU A 94 20.61 -0.01 2.10
N GLY A 95 20.88 -1.27 2.20
CA GLY A 95 21.93 -1.81 3.10
C GLY A 95 22.31 -3.26 2.84
N SER A 96 21.52 -3.99 2.09
CA SER A 96 21.71 -5.38 1.73
C SER A 96 21.23 -5.65 0.29
N ASN A 97 21.08 -6.91 -0.09
CA ASN A 97 20.48 -7.23 -1.38
C ASN A 97 18.99 -6.92 -1.38
N LEU A 98 18.50 -6.39 -2.50
CA LEU A 98 17.08 -6.14 -2.70
C LEU A 98 16.29 -7.46 -2.66
N GLU A 99 15.37 -7.60 -1.72
CA GLU A 99 14.46 -8.74 -1.60
C GLU A 99 13.29 -8.64 -2.57
N GLY A 100 12.81 -7.42 -2.84
CA GLY A 100 11.71 -7.16 -3.78
C GLY A 100 11.01 -5.82 -3.55
N GLY A 101 9.92 -5.60 -4.29
CA GLY A 101 9.01 -4.48 -4.09
C GLY A 101 7.87 -4.85 -3.15
N HIS A 102 7.38 -3.89 -2.38
CA HIS A 102 6.31 -4.08 -1.41
C HIS A 102 5.32 -2.91 -1.41
N ALA A 103 4.04 -3.25 -1.34
CA ALA A 103 2.96 -2.29 -1.26
C ALA A 103 2.56 -2.02 0.19
N VAL A 104 2.43 -0.75 0.55
CA VAL A 104 2.00 -0.32 1.88
C VAL A 104 0.91 0.75 1.78
N ALA A 105 0.10 0.88 2.84
CA ALA A 105 -0.82 2.00 2.98
C ALA A 105 -0.16 3.16 3.72
N ILE A 106 -0.23 4.37 3.16
CA ILE A 106 0.22 5.61 3.80
C ILE A 106 -1.02 6.27 4.37
N ILE A 107 -1.18 6.21 5.68
CA ILE A 107 -2.45 6.52 6.34
C ILE A 107 -2.49 7.89 7.02
N GLY A 108 -1.34 8.52 7.19
CA GLY A 108 -1.25 9.80 7.88
C GLY A 108 0.16 10.37 7.85
N TYR A 109 0.32 11.48 8.54
CA TYR A 109 1.61 12.13 8.71
C TYR A 109 1.64 12.97 10.00
N ASP A 110 2.83 13.25 10.48
CA ASP A 110 3.07 14.17 11.58
C ASP A 110 4.16 15.20 11.22
N LYS A 111 4.75 15.84 12.21
CA LYS A 111 5.82 16.84 12.00
C LYS A 111 7.14 16.24 11.47
N GLU A 112 7.35 14.93 11.61
CA GLU A 112 8.61 14.26 11.32
C GLU A 112 8.55 13.36 10.08
N GLY A 113 7.35 12.83 9.72
CA GLY A 113 7.25 11.90 8.61
C GLY A 113 5.84 11.38 8.34
N PHE A 114 5.78 10.33 7.54
CA PHE A 114 4.56 9.63 7.19
C PHE A 114 4.34 8.40 8.05
N ILE A 115 3.08 8.12 8.36
CA ILE A 115 2.66 6.92 9.08
C ILE A 115 2.23 5.88 8.05
N ILE A 116 2.89 4.73 8.09
CA ILE A 116 2.69 3.62 7.16
C ILE A 116 2.03 2.46 7.91
N ARG A 117 0.98 1.89 7.33
CA ARG A 117 0.41 0.62 7.75
C ARG A 117 0.93 -0.49 6.83
N ASN A 118 1.56 -1.50 7.42
CA ASN A 118 2.06 -2.68 6.73
C ASN A 118 1.09 -3.86 6.88
N SER A 119 1.26 -4.89 6.04
CA SER A 119 0.44 -6.11 6.04
C SER A 119 1.13 -7.33 6.65
N TRP A 120 2.29 -7.16 7.30
CA TRP A 120 3.06 -8.28 7.86
C TRP A 120 2.58 -8.74 9.24
N GLY A 121 1.64 -8.01 9.85
CA GLY A 121 1.07 -8.30 11.16
C GLY A 121 1.59 -7.39 12.27
N SER A 122 0.94 -7.48 13.42
CA SER A 122 1.22 -6.61 14.58
C SER A 122 2.55 -6.88 15.28
N MET A 123 3.20 -7.98 14.96
CA MET A 123 4.53 -8.32 15.50
C MET A 123 5.67 -7.51 14.86
N TYR A 124 5.39 -6.81 13.76
CA TYR A 124 6.36 -6.02 13.01
C TYR A 124 6.14 -4.52 13.23
N GLY A 125 7.23 -3.75 13.32
CA GLY A 125 7.17 -2.34 13.60
C GLY A 125 6.51 -2.05 14.96
N TYR A 126 5.78 -0.96 15.03
CA TYR A 126 4.95 -0.63 16.18
C TYR A 126 3.50 -1.05 15.90
N ASP A 127 3.12 -2.25 16.33
CA ASP A 127 1.78 -2.83 16.12
C ASP A 127 1.35 -2.86 14.63
N GLY A 128 2.29 -3.20 13.74
CA GLY A 128 2.08 -3.22 12.28
C GLY A 128 2.24 -1.88 11.57
N TYR A 129 2.59 -0.82 12.31
CA TYR A 129 2.80 0.51 11.76
C TYR A 129 4.29 0.88 11.76
N TYR A 130 4.65 1.75 10.83
CA TYR A 130 6.00 2.27 10.68
C TYR A 130 5.96 3.78 10.49
N HIS A 131 7.06 4.43 10.83
CA HIS A 131 7.23 5.86 10.63
C HIS A 131 8.35 6.12 9.62
N LEU A 132 8.01 6.67 8.46
CA LEU A 132 8.95 7.01 7.41
C LEU A 132 9.23 8.51 7.46
N LYS A 133 10.45 8.86 7.84
CA LYS A 133 10.87 10.27 7.96
C LYS A 133 10.86 10.99 6.63
N TYR A 134 10.61 12.30 6.64
CA TYR A 134 10.62 13.12 5.43
C TYR A 134 11.96 13.10 4.71
N GLU A 135 13.07 13.00 5.45
CA GLU A 135 14.42 12.91 4.88
C GLU A 135 14.63 11.67 4.01
N ASP A 136 13.92 10.57 4.31
CA ASP A 136 14.02 9.31 3.58
C ASP A 136 13.05 9.21 2.39
N PHE A 137 12.11 10.14 2.27
CA PHE A 137 11.00 10.07 1.31
C PHE A 137 11.45 9.84 -0.13
N ASN A 138 12.42 10.64 -0.61
CA ASN A 138 12.84 10.59 -2.01
C ASN A 138 13.65 9.33 -2.36
N ASN A 139 14.20 8.65 -1.36
CA ASN A 139 15.02 7.45 -1.54
C ASN A 139 14.27 6.17 -1.22
N SER A 140 13.04 6.27 -0.71
CA SER A 140 12.27 5.13 -0.24
C SER A 140 11.15 4.74 -1.20
N PHE A 141 10.23 5.66 -1.50
CA PHE A 141 9.14 5.35 -2.41
C PHE A 141 9.59 5.40 -3.87
N TYR A 142 9.29 4.33 -4.64
CA TYR A 142 9.45 4.36 -6.08
C TYR A 142 8.17 4.81 -6.82
N GLU A 143 7.00 4.66 -6.21
CA GLU A 143 5.74 5.25 -6.68
C GLU A 143 4.72 5.37 -5.55
N ILE A 144 3.86 6.37 -5.65
CA ILE A 144 2.74 6.61 -4.72
C ILE A 144 1.50 6.96 -5.53
N TRP A 145 0.35 6.43 -5.10
CA TRP A 145 -0.93 6.67 -5.74
C TRP A 145 -1.98 7.10 -4.72
N THR A 146 -2.79 8.10 -5.10
CA THR A 146 -4.04 8.47 -4.42
C THR A 146 -5.23 8.02 -5.25
N MET A 147 -6.36 7.79 -4.58
CA MET A 147 -7.59 7.34 -5.21
C MET A 147 -8.81 7.95 -4.52
N VAL A 148 -9.91 8.10 -5.26
CA VAL A 148 -11.22 8.58 -4.78
C VAL A 148 -12.36 7.73 -5.30
#